data_ceba644221a22621b1b999ae0697d5f3
#
_entry.id   ceba644221a22621b1b999ae0697d5f3
#
_cell.length_a   1.000
_cell.length_b   1.000
_cell.length_c   1.000
_cell.angle_alpha   90.00
_cell.angle_beta   90.00
_cell.angle_gamma   90.00
#
_symmetry.space_group_name_H-M   'P 1'
#
loop_
_entity.id
_entity.type
_entity.pdbx_description
1 polymer ?
#
loop_
_entity_poly.entity_id
_entity_poly.type
_entity_poly.pdbx_seq_one_letter_code
_entity_poly.pdbx_strand_id
1 'polypeptide(L)'
;MQARDQRGIDRITAGLEGNLTALRLFYENDWSYDELTADEKTIVISIFDWRWRSLQNNFIQYQMGMFPEEFWELTKVRIENTYNRCDMRFSLRGGVQSWEEYIQTVPNKCPE
;
A
#
# COMPACT_ATOMS: atom_id res chain seq x y z
N MET A 1 15.09 31.18 -17.96
CA MET A 1 15.56 29.82 -17.62
C MET A 1 16.13 29.76 -16.21
N GLN A 2 17.03 30.65 -15.88
CA GLN A 2 17.74 30.60 -14.60
C GLN A 2 16.83 30.75 -13.37
N ALA A 3 15.92 31.74 -13.41
CA ALA A 3 15.03 32.01 -12.29
C ALA A 3 14.04 30.85 -12.04
N ARG A 4 13.72 30.09 -13.07
CA ARG A 4 12.85 28.91 -12.95
C ARG A 4 13.61 27.76 -12.31
N ASP A 5 14.91 27.70 -12.52
CA ASP A 5 15.73 26.57 -12.09
C ASP A 5 15.78 26.43 -10.58
N GLN A 6 15.86 27.55 -9.84
CA GLN A 6 15.92 27.50 -8.39
C GLN A 6 14.65 26.87 -7.79
N ARG A 7 13.47 27.29 -8.29
CA ARG A 7 12.21 26.69 -7.84
C ARG A 7 12.09 25.22 -8.22
N GLY A 8 12.55 24.89 -9.44
CA GLY A 8 12.55 23.51 -9.90
C GLY A 8 13.44 22.63 -9.07
N ILE A 9 14.62 23.12 -8.70
CA ILE A 9 15.56 22.39 -7.84
C ILE A 9 14.94 22.16 -6.45
N ASP A 10 14.33 23.16 -5.86
CA ASP A 10 13.69 23.04 -4.55
C ASP A 10 12.56 22.01 -4.58
N ARG A 11 11.76 21.99 -5.64
CA ARG A 11 10.69 20.99 -5.78
C ARG A 11 11.24 19.59 -5.96
N ILE A 12 12.29 19.44 -6.75
CA ILE A 12 12.93 18.14 -6.97
C ILE A 12 13.51 17.63 -5.67
N THR A 13 14.20 18.49 -4.93
CA THR A 13 14.79 18.12 -3.64
C THR A 13 13.74 17.68 -2.65
N ALA A 14 12.66 18.45 -2.51
CA ALA A 14 11.55 18.10 -1.63
C ALA A 14 10.90 16.77 -2.05
N GLY A 15 10.71 16.57 -3.37
CA GLY A 15 10.16 15.34 -3.89
C GLY A 15 11.06 14.13 -3.62
N LEU A 16 12.37 14.29 -3.78
CA LEU A 16 13.32 13.22 -3.50
C LEU A 16 13.34 12.85 -2.02
N GLU A 17 13.31 13.84 -1.14
CA GLU A 17 13.25 13.58 0.30
C GLU A 17 11.96 12.84 0.66
N GLY A 18 10.82 13.26 0.13
CA GLY A 18 9.55 12.57 0.33
C GLY A 18 9.58 11.15 -0.22
N ASN A 19 10.16 10.96 -1.41
CA ASN A 19 10.29 9.65 -2.04
C ASN A 19 11.21 8.72 -1.24
N LEU A 20 12.33 9.24 -0.71
CA LEU A 20 13.23 8.44 0.11
C LEU A 20 12.56 7.98 1.39
N THR A 21 11.81 8.85 2.06
CA THR A 21 11.04 8.47 3.25
C THR A 21 9.99 7.41 2.89
N ALA A 22 9.26 7.61 1.79
CA ALA A 22 8.25 6.66 1.34
C ALA A 22 8.88 5.30 1.01
N LEU A 23 10.03 5.28 0.32
CA LEU A 23 10.74 4.06 0.00
C LEU A 23 11.19 3.34 1.26
N ARG A 24 11.73 4.07 2.22
CA ARG A 24 12.15 3.49 3.50
C ARG A 24 10.97 2.83 4.21
N LEU A 25 9.88 3.54 4.34
CA LEU A 25 8.68 3.02 5.01
C LEU A 25 8.04 1.86 4.24
N PHE A 26 8.17 1.86 2.91
CA PHE A 26 7.65 0.79 2.07
C PHE A 26 8.44 -0.51 2.25
N TYR A 27 9.77 -0.42 2.29
CA TYR A 27 10.63 -1.60 2.33
C TYR A 27 11.00 -2.06 3.73
N GLU A 28 11.04 -1.15 4.71
CA GLU A 28 11.31 -1.53 6.08
C GLU A 28 10.01 -1.97 6.74
N ASN A 29 10.02 -3.14 7.37
CA ASN A 29 8.86 -3.73 8.02
C ASN A 29 8.97 -3.74 9.55
N ASP A 30 9.97 -3.07 10.08
CA ASP A 30 10.26 -3.05 11.52
C ASP A 30 9.57 -1.92 12.27
N TRP A 31 8.82 -1.09 11.57
CA TRP A 31 8.10 0.02 12.20
C TRP A 31 6.70 -0.40 12.64
N SER A 32 6.20 0.24 13.69
CA SER A 32 4.82 0.15 14.12
C SER A 32 4.13 1.50 13.88
N TYR A 33 2.89 1.47 13.42
CA TYR A 33 2.16 2.70 13.07
C TYR A 33 2.14 3.70 14.22
N ASP A 34 1.92 3.25 15.45
CA ASP A 34 1.83 4.13 16.60
C ASP A 34 3.13 4.84 16.93
N GLU A 35 4.27 4.31 16.48
CA GLU A 35 5.58 4.87 16.70
C GLU A 35 5.99 5.90 15.66
N LEU A 36 5.22 6.03 14.59
CA LEU A 36 5.54 6.94 13.49
C LEU A 36 5.20 8.38 13.84
N THR A 37 5.93 9.32 13.23
CA THR A 37 5.57 10.74 13.30
C THR A 37 4.29 11.01 12.51
N ALA A 38 3.67 12.17 12.70
CA ALA A 38 2.46 12.53 11.97
C ALA A 38 2.68 12.50 10.46
N ASP A 39 3.82 13.01 9.98
CA ASP A 39 4.14 13.00 8.55
C ASP A 39 4.34 11.58 8.03
N GLU A 40 5.04 10.75 8.79
CA GLU A 40 5.24 9.34 8.43
C GLU A 40 3.93 8.58 8.39
N LYS A 41 3.02 8.83 9.34
CA LYS A 41 1.69 8.23 9.35
C LYS A 41 0.92 8.55 8.06
N THR A 42 0.96 9.81 7.64
CA THR A 42 0.31 10.22 6.40
C THR A 42 0.88 9.46 5.20
N ILE A 43 2.20 9.30 5.16
CA ILE A 43 2.87 8.60 4.07
C ILE A 43 2.46 7.12 4.04
N VAL A 44 2.49 6.42 5.17
CA VAL A 44 2.16 4.99 5.18
C VAL A 44 0.68 4.74 4.90
N ILE A 45 -0.21 5.63 5.30
CA ILE A 45 -1.63 5.54 4.94
C ILE A 45 -1.77 5.60 3.41
N SER A 46 -1.07 6.53 2.75
CA SER A 46 -1.09 6.64 1.29
C SER A 46 -0.52 5.40 0.62
N ILE A 47 0.58 4.85 1.15
CA ILE A 47 1.20 3.62 0.63
C ILE A 47 0.21 2.45 0.73
N PHE A 48 -0.44 2.28 1.87
CA PHE A 48 -1.37 1.16 2.07
C PHE A 48 -2.65 1.34 1.27
N ASP A 49 -3.14 2.57 1.13
CA ASP A 49 -4.29 2.85 0.28
C ASP A 49 -4.00 2.45 -1.19
N TRP A 50 -2.85 2.86 -1.70
CA TRP A 50 -2.42 2.48 -3.04
C TRP A 50 -2.26 0.96 -3.16
N ARG A 51 -1.65 0.33 -2.16
CA ARG A 51 -1.43 -1.12 -2.16
C ARG A 51 -2.75 -1.87 -2.20
N TRP A 52 -3.73 -1.48 -1.38
CA TRP A 52 -5.03 -2.11 -1.38
C TRP A 52 -5.75 -1.95 -2.71
N ARG A 53 -5.67 -0.77 -3.31
CA ARG A 53 -6.26 -0.55 -4.64
C ARG A 53 -5.63 -1.42 -5.70
N SER A 54 -4.30 -1.55 -5.69
CA SER A 54 -3.58 -2.40 -6.63
C SER A 54 -3.95 -3.87 -6.45
N LEU A 55 -4.04 -4.34 -5.22
CA LEU A 55 -4.41 -5.72 -4.94
C LEU A 55 -5.84 -6.03 -5.36
N GLN A 56 -6.77 -5.11 -5.09
CA GLN A 56 -8.15 -5.27 -5.54
C GLN A 56 -8.24 -5.30 -7.06
N ASN A 57 -7.50 -4.42 -7.74
CA ASN A 57 -7.48 -4.42 -9.20
C ASN A 57 -6.99 -5.74 -9.76
N ASN A 58 -5.92 -6.31 -9.19
CA ASN A 58 -5.41 -7.61 -9.58
C ASN A 58 -6.46 -8.71 -9.37
N PHE A 59 -7.18 -8.66 -8.26
CA PHE A 59 -8.26 -9.60 -7.97
C PHE A 59 -9.37 -9.53 -9.02
N ILE A 60 -9.81 -8.32 -9.36
CA ILE A 60 -10.84 -8.12 -10.38
C ILE A 60 -10.39 -8.65 -11.73
N GLN A 61 -9.15 -8.35 -12.13
CA GLN A 61 -8.62 -8.86 -13.39
C GLN A 61 -8.52 -10.37 -13.40
N TYR A 62 -8.16 -10.98 -12.28
CA TYR A 62 -8.13 -12.43 -12.19
C TYR A 62 -9.53 -13.03 -12.36
N GLN A 63 -10.54 -12.44 -11.71
CA GLN A 63 -11.93 -12.90 -11.88
C GLN A 63 -12.41 -12.80 -13.33
N MET A 64 -11.91 -11.81 -14.06
CA MET A 64 -12.24 -11.63 -15.48
C MET A 64 -11.44 -12.54 -16.41
N GLY A 65 -10.57 -13.38 -15.86
CA GLY A 65 -9.72 -14.27 -16.66
C GLY A 65 -8.58 -13.55 -17.37
N MET A 66 -8.26 -12.33 -16.95
CA MET A 66 -7.26 -11.49 -17.61
C MET A 66 -5.92 -11.43 -16.86
N PHE A 67 -5.77 -12.23 -15.81
CA PHE A 67 -4.58 -12.21 -14.96
C PHE A 67 -4.00 -13.62 -14.89
N PRO A 68 -2.71 -13.82 -15.24
CA PRO A 68 -2.12 -15.16 -15.22
C PRO A 68 -2.15 -15.80 -13.84
N GLU A 69 -2.36 -17.11 -13.79
CA GLU A 69 -2.49 -17.85 -12.54
C GLU A 69 -1.28 -17.70 -11.62
N GLU A 70 -0.06 -17.73 -12.18
CA GLU A 70 1.15 -17.60 -11.38
C GLU A 70 1.26 -16.23 -10.72
N PHE A 71 0.79 -15.17 -11.41
CA PHE A 71 0.77 -13.82 -10.80
C PHE A 71 -0.33 -13.71 -9.76
N TRP A 72 -1.43 -14.43 -9.95
CA TRP A 72 -2.49 -14.47 -8.96
C TRP A 72 -2.01 -15.14 -7.67
N GLU A 73 -1.24 -16.23 -7.77
CA GLU A 73 -0.68 -16.87 -6.58
C GLU A 73 0.21 -15.92 -5.77
N LEU A 74 1.04 -15.12 -6.46
CA LEU A 74 1.84 -14.08 -5.80
C LEU A 74 0.97 -13.01 -5.18
N THR A 75 -0.09 -12.60 -5.87
CA THR A 75 -1.02 -11.59 -5.37
C THR A 75 -1.72 -12.07 -4.10
N LYS A 76 -2.13 -13.34 -4.05
CA LYS A 76 -2.76 -13.90 -2.85
C LYS A 76 -1.85 -13.81 -1.63
N VAL A 77 -0.57 -14.11 -1.80
CA VAL A 77 0.41 -14.00 -0.71
C VAL A 77 0.51 -12.55 -0.24
N ARG A 78 0.54 -11.60 -1.17
CA ARG A 78 0.61 -10.18 -0.84
C ARG A 78 -0.65 -9.70 -0.13
N ILE A 79 -1.81 -10.16 -0.57
CA ILE A 79 -3.09 -9.85 0.10
C ILE A 79 -3.04 -10.34 1.55
N GLU A 80 -2.65 -11.59 1.76
CA GLU A 80 -2.59 -12.17 3.08
C GLU A 80 -1.60 -11.41 3.98
N ASN A 81 -0.41 -11.11 3.48
CA ASN A 81 0.60 -10.38 4.24
C ASN A 81 0.14 -8.97 4.58
N THR A 82 -0.49 -8.29 3.62
CA THR A 82 -0.98 -6.92 3.85
C THR A 82 -2.13 -6.93 4.85
N TYR A 83 -3.04 -7.88 4.73
CA TYR A 83 -4.17 -8.03 5.64
C TYR A 83 -3.70 -8.30 7.07
N ASN A 84 -2.66 -9.09 7.24
CA ASN A 84 -2.12 -9.45 8.55
C ASN A 84 -1.07 -8.48 9.07
N ARG A 85 -0.91 -7.33 8.44
CA ARG A 85 -0.24 -6.17 9.00
C ARG A 85 -1.25 -5.48 9.93
N CYS A 86 -1.31 -5.95 11.18
CA CYS A 86 -2.43 -5.65 12.08
C CYS A 86 -2.55 -4.19 12.44
N ASP A 87 -1.42 -3.49 12.59
CA ASP A 87 -1.40 -2.06 12.91
C ASP A 87 -1.91 -1.19 11.74
N MET A 88 -1.92 -1.74 10.51
CA MET A 88 -2.40 -1.03 9.32
C MET A 88 -3.73 -1.57 8.80
N ARG A 89 -4.36 -2.51 9.51
CA ARG A 89 -5.64 -3.11 9.07
C ARG A 89 -6.72 -2.06 8.85
N PHE A 90 -6.70 -0.97 9.62
CA PHE A 90 -7.66 0.12 9.48
C PHE A 90 -7.62 0.78 8.10
N SER A 91 -6.51 0.63 7.36
CA SER A 91 -6.36 1.20 6.02
C SER A 91 -7.18 0.46 4.97
N LEU A 92 -7.60 -0.76 5.26
CA LEU A 92 -8.47 -1.52 4.36
C LEU A 92 -9.87 -0.93 4.41
N ARG A 93 -10.31 -0.38 3.29
CA ARG A 93 -11.61 0.29 3.18
C ARG A 93 -12.36 -0.29 2.00
N GLY A 94 -13.59 -0.66 2.24
CA GLY A 94 -14.58 -0.98 1.22
C GLY A 94 -14.04 -1.65 -0.04
N GLY A 95 -14.74 -1.40 -1.12
CA GLY A 95 -14.43 -1.97 -2.42
C GLY A 95 -15.69 -2.58 -3.03
N VAL A 96 -15.52 -3.27 -4.16
CA VAL A 96 -16.63 -3.98 -4.75
C VAL A 96 -17.02 -5.18 -3.89
N GLN A 97 -18.26 -5.61 -3.98
CA GLN A 97 -18.81 -6.67 -3.12
C GLN A 97 -17.99 -7.96 -3.19
N SER A 98 -17.60 -8.39 -4.38
CA SER A 98 -16.81 -9.61 -4.54
C SER A 98 -15.45 -9.53 -3.85
N TRP A 99 -14.84 -8.35 -3.83
CA TRP A 99 -13.60 -8.11 -3.11
C TRP A 99 -13.80 -8.22 -1.60
N GLU A 100 -14.86 -7.60 -1.09
CA GLU A 100 -15.18 -7.66 0.34
C GLU A 100 -15.43 -9.10 0.78
N GLU A 101 -16.16 -9.86 -0.02
CA GLU A 101 -16.41 -11.27 0.25
C GLU A 101 -15.12 -12.08 0.23
N TYR A 102 -14.24 -11.82 -0.73
CA TYR A 102 -12.95 -12.50 -0.80
C TYR A 102 -12.10 -12.23 0.43
N ILE A 103 -12.02 -10.97 0.87
CA ILE A 103 -11.23 -10.58 2.05
C ILE A 103 -11.69 -11.34 3.29
N GLN A 104 -12.98 -11.61 3.42
CA GLN A 104 -13.49 -12.38 4.55
C GLN A 104 -12.97 -13.82 4.59
N THR A 105 -12.48 -14.33 3.45
CA THR A 105 -11.89 -15.67 3.39
C THR A 105 -10.40 -15.69 3.71
N VAL A 106 -9.75 -14.53 3.79
CA VAL A 106 -8.32 -14.43 4.06
C VAL A 106 -8.04 -14.80 5.52
N PRO A 107 -7.05 -15.68 5.78
CA PRO A 107 -6.72 -16.03 7.15
C PRO A 107 -6.37 -14.82 8.01
N ASN A 108 -7.06 -14.66 9.12
CA ASN A 108 -6.87 -13.54 10.04
C ASN A 108 -5.94 -13.98 11.18
N LYS A 109 -4.73 -13.47 11.18
CA LYS A 109 -3.71 -13.77 12.20
C LYS A 109 -3.56 -12.67 13.24
N CYS A 110 -4.42 -11.65 13.16
CA CYS A 110 -4.36 -10.54 14.10
C CYS A 110 -5.15 -10.85 15.36
N PRO A 111 -4.66 -10.42 16.54
CA PRO A 111 -5.43 -10.54 17.77
C PRO A 111 -6.68 -9.67 17.70
N GLU A 112 -7.72 -10.12 18.34
CA GLU A 112 -8.96 -9.36 18.46
C GLU A 112 -8.87 -8.27 19.55
#